data_1428f36e6900ecf6888b046f4236fe8f
#
_entry.id   1428f36e6900ecf6888b046f4236fe8f
#
_cell.length_a   1.000
_cell.length_b   1.000
_cell.length_c   1.000
_cell.angle_alpha   90.00
_cell.angle_beta   90.00
_cell.angle_gamma   90.00
#
_symmetry.space_group_name_H-M   'P 1'
#
loop_
_entity.id
_entity.type
_entity.pdbx_description
1 polymer ?
#
loop_
_entity_poly.entity_id
_entity_poly.type
_entity_poly.pdbx_seq_one_letter_code
_entity_poly.pdbx_strand_id
1 'polypeptide(L)'
;MAEIKNELSRIIEYHNTLLPECSRKHPAEIVSIIDKTVSDWDNGSFNFANYKSIHLKQNGQVRTVKQFEDWSTELFLCIYLKRCIDRAYKIKYPNRNDHMHLLFGLIRSLQDMKDFVIVKYDFKDFFNSISSEYVFYKYLNKSNLSRQQKHLLQQFTSACPFCFAGINTSNVMAEVISKDFDRTLTTALIGKGLIFS
;
A
#
# COMPACT_ATOMS: atom_id res chain seq x y z
N MET A 1 6.64 -23.30 2.69
CA MET A 1 6.34 -23.17 4.13
C MET A 1 7.47 -22.49 4.91
N ALA A 2 8.70 -23.00 4.96
CA ALA A 2 9.80 -22.37 5.70
C ALA A 2 10.09 -20.92 5.27
N GLU A 3 10.03 -20.60 3.99
CA GLU A 3 10.28 -19.25 3.46
C GLU A 3 9.24 -18.23 3.93
N ILE A 4 7.96 -18.62 3.93
CA ILE A 4 6.86 -17.76 4.37
C ILE A 4 6.96 -17.51 5.88
N LYS A 5 7.21 -18.54 6.67
CA LYS A 5 7.43 -18.38 8.13
C LYS A 5 8.56 -17.41 8.42
N ASN A 6 9.69 -17.56 7.74
CA ASN A 6 10.85 -16.67 7.90
C ASN A 6 10.51 -15.22 7.51
N GLU A 7 9.71 -15.01 6.47
CA GLU A 7 9.31 -13.65 6.07
C GLU A 7 8.32 -13.03 7.05
N LEU A 8 7.34 -13.79 7.53
CA LEU A 8 6.40 -13.34 8.57
C LEU A 8 7.13 -13.01 9.88
N SER A 9 8.10 -13.85 10.29
CA SER A 9 8.94 -13.55 11.46
C SER A 9 9.63 -12.19 11.33
N ARG A 10 10.29 -11.95 10.20
CA ARG A 10 10.94 -10.64 9.94
C ARG A 10 9.97 -9.47 9.93
N ILE A 11 8.74 -9.67 9.42
CA ILE A 11 7.71 -8.63 9.43
C ILE A 11 7.28 -8.31 10.85
N ILE A 12 7.00 -9.32 11.66
CA ILE A 12 6.49 -9.18 13.03
C ILE A 12 7.57 -8.58 13.94
N GLU A 13 8.81 -9.07 13.83
CA GLU A 13 9.96 -8.52 14.56
C GLU A 13 10.20 -7.05 14.20
N TYR A 14 10.20 -6.73 12.90
CA TYR A 14 10.37 -5.35 12.43
C TYR A 14 9.22 -4.44 12.91
N HIS A 15 7.97 -4.93 12.86
CA HIS A 15 6.83 -4.19 13.39
C HIS A 15 7.04 -3.82 14.87
N ASN A 16 7.53 -4.77 15.68
CA ASN A 16 7.85 -4.53 17.09
C ASN A 16 8.90 -3.42 17.27
N THR A 17 9.92 -3.35 16.41
CA THR A 17 10.96 -2.31 16.52
C THR A 17 10.45 -0.90 16.19
N LEU A 18 9.38 -0.77 15.42
CA LEU A 18 8.78 0.52 15.07
C LEU A 18 7.95 1.13 16.21
N LEU A 19 7.56 0.33 17.20
CA LEU A 19 6.77 0.78 18.32
C LEU A 19 7.64 1.48 19.38
N PRO A 20 7.06 2.44 20.14
CA PRO A 20 7.70 2.97 21.34
C PRO A 20 8.09 1.85 22.31
N GLU A 21 9.19 1.99 23.03
CA GLU A 21 9.71 0.94 23.92
C GLU A 21 8.68 0.40 24.92
N CYS A 22 7.85 1.29 25.48
CA CYS A 22 6.78 0.92 26.42
C CYS A 22 5.66 0.07 25.77
N SER A 23 5.57 0.05 24.45
CA SER A 23 4.55 -0.70 23.69
C SER A 23 5.10 -1.94 22.98
N ARG A 24 6.42 -2.17 23.11
CA ARG A 24 7.05 -3.34 22.49
C ARG A 24 6.69 -4.62 23.23
N LYS A 25 6.46 -5.66 22.43
CA LYS A 25 6.25 -7.01 22.93
C LYS A 25 7.57 -7.66 23.36
N HIS A 26 7.50 -8.48 24.39
CA HIS A 26 8.64 -9.29 24.82
C HIS A 26 8.97 -10.37 23.78
N PRO A 27 10.25 -10.78 23.61
CA PRO A 27 10.63 -11.81 22.62
C PRO A 27 9.78 -13.09 22.66
N ALA A 28 9.42 -13.58 23.83
CA ALA A 28 8.56 -14.76 23.97
C ALA A 28 7.14 -14.53 23.38
N GLU A 29 6.56 -13.34 23.55
CA GLU A 29 5.27 -12.98 22.95
C GLU A 29 5.38 -12.92 21.42
N ILE A 30 6.49 -12.38 20.89
CA ILE A 30 6.75 -12.30 19.47
C ILE A 30 6.78 -13.69 18.84
N VAL A 31 7.46 -14.64 19.46
CA VAL A 31 7.48 -16.05 19.01
C VAL A 31 6.06 -16.63 18.97
N SER A 32 5.27 -16.39 20.03
CA SER A 32 3.88 -16.86 20.08
C SER A 32 3.01 -16.24 18.97
N ILE A 33 3.19 -14.94 18.67
CA ILE A 33 2.46 -14.26 17.60
C ILE A 33 2.87 -14.82 16.22
N ILE A 34 4.15 -15.10 16.00
CA ILE A 34 4.65 -15.72 14.77
C ILE A 34 4.02 -17.08 14.57
N ASP A 35 4.07 -17.94 15.59
CA ASP A 35 3.54 -19.29 15.50
C ASP A 35 2.02 -19.29 15.31
N LYS A 36 1.31 -18.40 15.98
CA LYS A 36 -0.13 -18.18 15.76
C LYS A 36 -0.41 -17.74 14.31
N THR A 37 0.29 -16.72 13.82
CA THR A 37 0.06 -16.19 12.47
C THR A 37 0.31 -17.25 11.40
N VAL A 38 1.33 -18.09 11.57
CA VAL A 38 1.63 -19.19 10.66
C VAL A 38 0.54 -20.28 10.75
N SER A 39 0.12 -20.64 11.96
CA SER A 39 -0.95 -21.62 12.19
C SER A 39 -2.28 -21.16 11.60
N ASP A 40 -2.65 -19.89 11.83
CA ASP A 40 -3.87 -19.30 11.26
C ASP A 40 -3.84 -19.30 9.74
N TRP A 41 -2.68 -19.01 9.12
CA TRP A 41 -2.52 -19.13 7.67
C TRP A 41 -2.72 -20.57 7.21
N ASP A 42 -2.01 -21.52 7.79
CA ASP A 42 -2.03 -22.93 7.37
C ASP A 42 -3.45 -23.54 7.49
N ASN A 43 -4.19 -23.13 8.52
CA ASN A 43 -5.55 -23.59 8.79
C ASN A 43 -6.63 -22.74 8.11
N GLY A 44 -6.28 -21.60 7.49
CA GLY A 44 -7.23 -20.63 6.94
C GLY A 44 -8.08 -19.94 8.01
N SER A 45 -7.58 -19.85 9.25
CA SER A 45 -8.30 -19.30 10.41
C SER A 45 -8.11 -17.77 10.52
N PHE A 46 -8.26 -17.05 9.43
CA PHE A 46 -8.21 -15.59 9.37
C PHE A 46 -9.32 -15.04 8.47
N ASN A 47 -9.70 -13.79 8.68
CA ASN A 47 -10.76 -13.16 7.89
C ASN A 47 -10.46 -11.68 7.62
N PHE A 48 -10.12 -11.34 6.40
CA PHE A 48 -9.84 -9.95 5.99
C PHE A 48 -11.05 -9.00 6.06
N ALA A 49 -12.25 -9.47 6.38
CA ALA A 49 -13.39 -8.61 6.70
C ALA A 49 -13.36 -8.04 8.13
N ASN A 50 -12.47 -8.53 9.01
CA ASN A 50 -12.34 -8.12 10.42
C ASN A 50 -11.59 -6.79 10.60
N TYR A 51 -11.79 -5.82 9.72
CA TYR A 51 -11.23 -4.48 9.89
C TYR A 51 -12.18 -3.57 10.66
N LYS A 52 -11.61 -2.63 11.42
CA LYS A 52 -12.33 -1.56 12.13
C LYS A 52 -12.32 -0.28 11.29
N SER A 53 -13.41 0.49 11.37
CA SER A 53 -13.48 1.83 10.78
C SER A 53 -13.08 2.87 11.82
N ILE A 54 -12.10 3.70 11.50
CA ILE A 54 -11.63 4.79 12.36
C ILE A 54 -11.93 6.11 11.65
N HIS A 55 -12.54 7.04 12.38
CA HIS A 55 -12.83 8.38 11.87
C HIS A 55 -11.77 9.36 12.35
N LEU A 56 -10.96 9.85 11.43
CA LEU A 56 -9.91 10.83 11.69
C LEU A 56 -10.42 12.22 11.32
N LYS A 57 -10.38 13.16 12.27
CA LYS A 57 -10.64 14.58 12.00
C LYS A 57 -9.34 15.26 11.59
N GLN A 58 -9.28 15.78 10.38
CA GLN A 58 -8.15 16.53 9.87
C GLN A 58 -8.61 17.75 9.10
N ASN A 59 -8.16 18.94 9.47
CA ASN A 59 -8.52 20.22 8.82
C ASN A 59 -10.04 20.43 8.65
N GLY A 60 -10.82 20.08 9.67
CA GLY A 60 -12.29 20.21 9.64
C GLY A 60 -13.03 19.14 8.82
N GLN A 61 -12.31 18.24 8.17
CA GLN A 61 -12.89 17.12 7.43
C GLN A 61 -12.77 15.82 8.22
N VAL A 62 -13.76 14.95 8.08
CA VAL A 62 -13.73 13.59 8.65
C VAL A 62 -13.29 12.63 7.54
N ARG A 63 -12.19 11.92 7.78
CA ARG A 63 -11.73 10.82 6.91
C ARG A 63 -11.97 9.51 7.60
N THR A 64 -12.57 8.57 6.89
CA THR A 64 -12.70 7.19 7.36
C THR A 64 -11.54 6.36 6.83
N VAL A 65 -10.80 5.74 7.74
CA VAL A 65 -9.76 4.77 7.42
C VAL A 65 -10.15 3.40 7.95
N LYS A 66 -9.68 2.35 7.29
CA LYS A 66 -9.88 0.98 7.73
C LYS A 66 -8.57 0.45 8.29
N GLN A 67 -8.65 -0.26 9.41
CA GLN A 67 -7.48 -0.81 10.07
C GLN A 67 -7.79 -2.16 10.67
N PHE A 68 -6.87 -3.10 10.51
CA PHE A 68 -6.89 -4.35 11.28
C PHE A 68 -6.46 -4.09 12.72
N GLU A 69 -6.84 -4.98 13.60
CA GLU A 69 -6.41 -4.93 15.00
C GLU A 69 -4.89 -5.13 15.09
N ASP A 70 -4.25 -4.38 15.97
CA ASP A 70 -2.81 -4.52 16.21
C ASP A 70 -2.48 -5.95 16.64
N TRP A 71 -1.39 -6.48 16.09
CA TRP A 71 -0.92 -7.83 16.32
C TRP A 71 -1.84 -8.95 15.79
N SER A 72 -2.83 -8.62 14.95
CA SER A 72 -3.68 -9.63 14.31
C SER A 72 -2.95 -10.33 13.14
N THR A 73 -3.37 -11.56 12.88
CA THR A 73 -2.92 -12.33 11.71
C THR A 73 -3.18 -11.57 10.40
N GLU A 74 -4.35 -10.95 10.26
CA GLU A 74 -4.76 -10.19 9.09
C GLU A 74 -3.83 -9.00 8.82
N LEU A 75 -3.39 -8.27 9.86
CA LEU A 75 -2.43 -7.19 9.73
C LEU A 75 -1.12 -7.69 9.11
N PHE A 76 -0.56 -8.77 9.64
CA PHE A 76 0.73 -9.28 9.18
C PHE A 76 0.63 -9.92 7.80
N LEU A 77 -0.47 -10.58 7.48
CA LEU A 77 -0.73 -11.09 6.14
C LEU A 77 -0.88 -9.95 5.12
N CYS A 78 -1.51 -8.84 5.47
CA CYS A 78 -1.57 -7.65 4.62
C CYS A 78 -0.19 -7.01 4.39
N ILE A 79 0.63 -6.92 5.43
CA ILE A 79 2.02 -6.42 5.28
C ILE A 79 2.84 -7.38 4.40
N TYR A 80 2.67 -8.69 4.57
CA TYR A 80 3.30 -9.70 3.72
C TYR A 80 2.88 -9.55 2.25
N LEU A 81 1.57 -9.47 1.97
CA LEU A 81 1.04 -9.26 0.62
C LEU A 81 1.57 -7.99 -0.01
N LYS A 82 1.60 -6.88 0.74
CA LYS A 82 2.21 -5.63 0.28
C LYS A 82 3.65 -5.86 -0.17
N ARG A 83 4.50 -6.49 0.65
CA ARG A 83 5.90 -6.76 0.31
C ARG A 83 6.04 -7.66 -0.93
N CYS A 84 5.16 -8.63 -1.11
CA CYS A 84 5.14 -9.49 -2.29
C CYS A 84 4.84 -8.69 -3.56
N ILE A 85 3.85 -7.79 -3.51
CA ILE A 85 3.48 -6.93 -4.65
C ILE A 85 4.59 -5.90 -4.92
N ASP A 86 5.14 -5.25 -3.87
CA ASP A 86 6.25 -4.31 -3.99
C ASP A 86 7.43 -4.92 -4.77
N ARG A 87 7.79 -6.17 -4.44
CA ARG A 87 8.86 -6.92 -5.13
C ARG A 87 8.48 -7.28 -6.57
N ALA A 88 7.26 -7.78 -6.78
CA ALA A 88 6.79 -8.21 -8.10
C ALA A 88 6.75 -7.07 -9.12
N TYR A 89 6.35 -5.87 -8.66
CA TYR A 89 6.21 -4.67 -9.50
C TYR A 89 7.37 -3.69 -9.37
N LYS A 90 8.36 -3.98 -8.51
CA LYS A 90 9.49 -3.08 -8.20
C LYS A 90 8.99 -1.67 -7.86
N ILE A 91 8.00 -1.60 -6.96
CA ILE A 91 7.40 -0.33 -6.55
C ILE A 91 8.43 0.49 -5.78
N LYS A 92 8.63 1.72 -6.21
CA LYS A 92 9.41 2.73 -5.51
C LYS A 92 8.46 3.81 -5.05
N TYR A 93 8.31 3.94 -3.75
CA TYR A 93 7.50 5.02 -3.19
C TYR A 93 8.24 6.34 -3.35
N PRO A 94 7.56 7.40 -3.81
CA PRO A 94 8.19 8.69 -3.98
C PRO A 94 8.69 9.25 -2.64
N ASN A 95 9.90 9.78 -2.65
CA ASN A 95 10.43 10.51 -1.51
C ASN A 95 9.92 11.96 -1.57
N ARG A 96 9.23 12.40 -0.52
CA ARG A 96 8.71 13.77 -0.42
C ARG A 96 9.79 14.83 -0.62
N ASN A 97 11.00 14.59 -0.13
CA ASN A 97 12.11 15.53 -0.28
C ASN A 97 12.54 15.66 -1.75
N ASP A 98 12.58 14.56 -2.49
CA ASP A 98 12.94 14.57 -3.91
C ASP A 98 11.91 15.37 -4.72
N HIS A 99 10.61 15.19 -4.42
CA HIS A 99 9.55 16.00 -5.03
C HIS A 99 9.67 17.50 -4.70
N MET A 100 10.00 17.82 -3.44
CA MET A 100 10.21 19.22 -3.05
C MET A 100 11.41 19.82 -3.77
N HIS A 101 12.53 19.10 -3.89
CA HIS A 101 13.69 19.56 -4.65
C HIS A 101 13.38 19.77 -6.12
N LEU A 102 12.64 18.85 -6.74
CA LEU A 102 12.18 18.98 -8.12
C LEU A 102 11.29 20.21 -8.29
N LEU A 103 10.32 20.42 -7.40
CA LEU A 103 9.42 21.57 -7.42
C LEU A 103 10.19 22.89 -7.28
N PHE A 104 11.13 22.99 -6.33
CA PHE A 104 11.96 24.19 -6.19
C PHE A 104 12.86 24.42 -7.41
N GLY A 105 13.43 23.37 -8.02
CA GLY A 105 14.15 23.47 -9.27
C GLY A 105 13.30 24.01 -10.41
N LEU A 106 12.07 23.49 -10.53
CA LEU A 106 11.10 23.94 -11.52
C LEU A 106 10.73 25.42 -11.34
N ILE A 107 10.39 25.83 -10.09
CA ILE A 107 10.06 27.23 -9.78
C ILE A 107 11.20 28.17 -10.19
N ARG A 108 12.46 27.79 -9.91
CA ARG A 108 13.63 28.59 -10.34
C ARG A 108 13.71 28.72 -11.87
N SER A 109 13.45 27.63 -12.59
CA SER A 109 13.46 27.66 -14.06
C SER A 109 12.34 28.50 -14.65
N LEU A 110 11.22 28.71 -13.92
CA LEU A 110 10.09 29.50 -14.35
C LEU A 110 10.26 31.00 -14.07
N GLN A 111 11.25 31.43 -13.25
CA GLN A 111 11.43 32.84 -12.87
C GLN A 111 11.63 33.76 -14.07
N ASP A 112 12.26 33.25 -15.13
CA ASP A 112 12.56 34.05 -16.36
C ASP A 112 11.46 33.88 -17.44
N MET A 113 10.44 33.06 -17.19
CA MET A 113 9.32 32.86 -18.12
C MET A 113 8.21 33.87 -17.88
N LYS A 114 7.75 34.55 -18.94
CA LYS A 114 6.66 35.54 -18.86
C LYS A 114 5.28 34.89 -18.80
N ASP A 115 5.12 33.73 -19.44
CA ASP A 115 3.83 33.06 -19.57
C ASP A 115 3.96 31.58 -19.21
N PHE A 116 3.42 31.19 -18.07
CA PHE A 116 3.28 29.79 -17.67
C PHE A 116 2.00 29.57 -16.87
N VAL A 117 1.48 28.34 -16.89
CA VAL A 117 0.31 27.91 -16.10
C VAL A 117 0.71 26.71 -15.28
N ILE A 118 0.39 26.76 -14.00
CA ILE A 118 0.52 25.60 -13.09
C ILE A 118 -0.87 25.04 -12.86
N VAL A 119 -1.07 23.77 -13.25
CA VAL A 119 -2.33 23.05 -13.02
C VAL A 119 -2.10 22.01 -11.93
N LYS A 120 -2.88 22.10 -10.86
CA LYS A 120 -2.94 21.08 -9.81
C LYS A 120 -4.27 20.35 -9.92
N TYR A 121 -4.22 19.04 -9.92
CA TYR A 121 -5.41 18.19 -9.84
C TYR A 121 -5.26 17.17 -8.71
N ASP A 122 -6.38 16.67 -8.20
CA ASP A 122 -6.44 15.64 -7.18
C ASP A 122 -7.61 14.70 -7.48
N PHE A 123 -7.47 13.44 -7.11
CA PHE A 123 -8.53 12.45 -7.28
C PHE A 123 -9.48 12.50 -6.09
N LYS A 124 -10.76 12.72 -6.39
CA LYS A 124 -11.80 12.63 -5.36
C LYS A 124 -11.96 11.17 -4.93
N ASP A 125 -11.91 10.95 -3.63
CA ASP A 125 -12.12 9.64 -3.01
C ASP A 125 -11.28 8.49 -3.62
N PHE A 126 -10.01 8.80 -3.87
CA PHE A 126 -9.07 7.96 -4.65
C PHE A 126 -9.13 6.48 -4.28
N PHE A 127 -8.93 6.15 -3.01
CA PHE A 127 -8.86 4.75 -2.58
C PHE A 127 -10.19 4.00 -2.75
N ASN A 128 -11.33 4.61 -2.41
CA ASN A 128 -12.63 3.98 -2.55
C ASN A 128 -13.12 3.91 -4.02
N SER A 129 -12.45 4.61 -4.94
CA SER A 129 -12.72 4.53 -6.38
C SER A 129 -12.03 3.34 -7.05
N ILE A 130 -11.07 2.70 -6.38
CA ILE A 130 -10.30 1.59 -6.93
C ILE A 130 -10.89 0.27 -6.46
N SER A 131 -11.45 -0.50 -7.37
CA SER A 131 -11.85 -1.89 -7.11
C SER A 131 -10.62 -2.78 -6.93
N SER A 132 -10.49 -3.39 -5.76
CA SER A 132 -9.39 -4.32 -5.46
C SER A 132 -9.44 -5.57 -6.35
N GLU A 133 -10.64 -6.05 -6.64
CA GLU A 133 -10.88 -7.18 -7.54
C GLU A 133 -10.42 -6.87 -8.98
N TYR A 134 -10.72 -5.67 -9.50
CA TYR A 134 -10.23 -5.22 -10.80
C TYR A 134 -8.71 -5.21 -10.87
N VAL A 135 -8.03 -4.65 -9.83
CA VAL A 135 -6.57 -4.63 -9.76
C VAL A 135 -6.01 -6.05 -9.74
N PHE A 136 -6.64 -6.94 -8.96
CA PHE A 136 -6.22 -8.34 -8.89
C PHE A 136 -6.28 -9.01 -10.26
N TYR A 137 -7.43 -9.01 -10.94
CA TYR A 137 -7.59 -9.72 -12.21
C TYR A 137 -6.82 -9.10 -13.36
N LYS A 138 -6.75 -7.79 -13.43
CA LYS A 138 -6.06 -7.11 -14.52
C LYS A 138 -4.55 -7.19 -14.41
N TYR A 139 -4.01 -7.07 -13.20
CA TYR A 139 -2.58 -6.92 -12.97
C TYR A 139 -1.99 -8.08 -12.15
N LEU A 140 -2.43 -8.29 -10.91
CA LEU A 140 -1.74 -9.14 -9.95
C LEU A 140 -1.82 -10.63 -10.31
N ASN A 141 -2.94 -11.08 -10.83
CA ASN A 141 -3.10 -12.48 -11.26
C ASN A 141 -2.17 -12.86 -12.43
N LYS A 142 -1.77 -11.88 -13.25
CA LYS A 142 -0.84 -12.08 -14.38
C LYS A 142 0.63 -11.91 -13.99
N SER A 143 0.91 -11.49 -12.75
CA SER A 143 2.26 -11.26 -12.25
C SER A 143 2.98 -12.57 -11.91
N ASN A 144 4.27 -12.46 -11.59
CA ASN A 144 5.12 -13.56 -11.14
C ASN A 144 4.93 -13.97 -9.66
N LEU A 145 3.84 -13.55 -9.04
CA LEU A 145 3.46 -14.00 -7.70
C LEU A 145 3.19 -15.52 -7.69
N SER A 146 3.55 -16.18 -6.59
CA SER A 146 3.29 -17.60 -6.41
C SER A 146 1.79 -17.90 -6.35
N ARG A 147 1.42 -19.17 -6.58
CA ARG A 147 0.01 -19.60 -6.50
C ARG A 147 -0.60 -19.32 -5.11
N GLN A 148 0.16 -19.54 -4.05
CA GLN A 148 -0.30 -19.27 -2.68
C GLN A 148 -0.52 -17.77 -2.44
N GLN A 149 0.38 -16.90 -2.91
CA GLN A 149 0.22 -15.46 -2.82
C GLN A 149 -0.99 -14.96 -3.60
N LYS A 150 -1.23 -15.49 -4.80
CA LYS A 150 -2.43 -15.18 -5.60
C LYS A 150 -3.71 -15.62 -4.91
N HIS A 151 -3.72 -16.80 -4.31
CA HIS A 151 -4.86 -17.29 -3.56
C HIS A 151 -5.17 -16.40 -2.34
N LEU A 152 -4.16 -16.02 -1.58
CA LEU A 152 -4.31 -15.10 -0.44
C LEU A 152 -4.80 -13.71 -0.89
N LEU A 153 -4.28 -13.19 -2.00
CA LEU A 153 -4.76 -11.94 -2.60
C LEU A 153 -6.22 -12.03 -3.03
N GLN A 154 -6.65 -13.15 -3.59
CA GLN A 154 -8.04 -13.37 -3.96
C GLN A 154 -8.96 -13.35 -2.73
N GLN A 155 -8.56 -13.99 -1.63
CA GLN A 155 -9.29 -13.92 -0.35
C GLN A 155 -9.35 -12.47 0.16
N PHE A 156 -8.24 -11.74 0.08
CA PHE A 156 -8.20 -10.33 0.45
C PHE A 156 -9.17 -9.49 -0.38
N THR A 157 -9.16 -9.61 -1.70
CA THR A 157 -10.01 -8.80 -2.58
C THR A 157 -11.49 -9.13 -2.45
N SER A 158 -11.83 -10.39 -2.12
CA SER A 158 -13.22 -10.79 -1.81
C SER A 158 -13.74 -10.16 -0.52
N ALA A 159 -12.88 -9.97 0.48
CA ALA A 159 -13.24 -9.37 1.76
C ALA A 159 -13.14 -7.83 1.75
N CYS A 160 -12.24 -7.28 0.94
CA CYS A 160 -11.99 -5.85 0.80
C CYS A 160 -12.25 -5.42 -0.66
N PRO A 161 -13.50 -5.11 -1.04
CA PRO A 161 -13.88 -4.87 -2.44
C PRO A 161 -13.26 -3.60 -3.04
N PHE A 162 -12.81 -2.67 -2.19
CA PHE A 162 -12.13 -1.44 -2.58
C PHE A 162 -10.76 -1.33 -1.91
N CYS A 163 -9.91 -0.51 -2.49
CA CYS A 163 -8.62 -0.15 -1.89
C CYS A 163 -8.86 0.83 -0.73
N PHE A 164 -9.22 0.32 0.44
CA PHE A 164 -9.49 1.17 1.59
C PHE A 164 -8.24 1.87 2.11
N ALA A 165 -8.35 3.16 2.39
CA ALA A 165 -7.30 3.90 3.07
C ALA A 165 -7.02 3.30 4.46
N GLY A 166 -5.73 3.17 4.81
CA GLY A 166 -5.27 2.59 6.07
C GLY A 166 -4.87 1.11 5.99
N ILE A 167 -5.27 0.38 4.96
CA ILE A 167 -4.85 -1.01 4.74
C ILE A 167 -3.59 -1.05 3.87
N ASN A 168 -2.54 -1.71 4.34
CA ASN A 168 -1.23 -1.76 3.67
C ASN A 168 -1.30 -2.33 2.25
N THR A 169 -2.08 -3.40 2.04
CA THR A 169 -2.25 -4.02 0.72
C THR A 169 -2.99 -3.09 -0.24
N SER A 170 -3.96 -2.30 0.24
CA SER A 170 -4.68 -1.33 -0.58
C SER A 170 -3.76 -0.25 -1.16
N ASN A 171 -2.81 0.24 -0.36
CA ASN A 171 -1.85 1.24 -0.81
C ASN A 171 -1.02 0.75 -2.00
N VAL A 172 -0.47 -0.46 -1.91
CA VAL A 172 0.35 -1.01 -3.01
C VAL A 172 -0.49 -1.35 -4.25
N MET A 173 -1.74 -1.77 -4.08
CA MET A 173 -2.65 -1.98 -5.21
C MET A 173 -2.98 -0.68 -5.94
N ALA A 174 -3.15 0.41 -5.19
CA ALA A 174 -3.32 1.74 -5.75
C ALA A 174 -2.08 2.18 -6.56
N GLU A 175 -0.86 1.93 -6.05
CA GLU A 175 0.38 2.19 -6.78
C GLU A 175 0.50 1.38 -8.07
N VAL A 176 0.07 0.12 -8.08
CA VAL A 176 0.09 -0.72 -9.29
C VAL A 176 -0.78 -0.13 -10.40
N ILE A 177 -1.99 0.34 -10.08
CA ILE A 177 -2.88 0.96 -11.07
C ILE A 177 -2.42 2.35 -11.47
N SER A 178 -1.91 3.15 -10.53
CA SER A 178 -1.42 4.51 -10.79
C SER A 178 -0.24 4.51 -11.75
N LYS A 179 0.63 3.52 -11.68
CA LYS A 179 1.79 3.39 -12.58
C LYS A 179 1.41 3.37 -14.06
N ASP A 180 0.31 2.72 -14.44
CA ASP A 180 -0.18 2.72 -15.82
C ASP A 180 -0.78 4.09 -16.20
N PHE A 181 -1.51 4.70 -15.28
CA PHE A 181 -2.06 6.05 -15.46
C PHE A 181 -0.94 7.07 -15.64
N ASP A 182 0.04 7.10 -14.74
CA ASP A 182 1.18 8.03 -14.78
C ASP A 182 1.96 7.91 -16.09
N ARG A 183 2.23 6.67 -16.53
CA ARG A 183 2.91 6.43 -17.81
C ARG A 183 2.13 7.01 -18.98
N THR A 184 0.82 6.78 -19.03
CA THR A 184 -0.05 7.26 -20.09
C THR A 184 -0.12 8.77 -20.10
N LEU A 185 -0.31 9.37 -18.91
CA LEU A 185 -0.39 10.82 -18.74
C LEU A 185 0.94 11.49 -19.12
N THR A 186 2.06 10.98 -18.60
CA THR A 186 3.40 11.51 -18.92
C THR A 186 3.66 11.49 -20.43
N THR A 187 3.34 10.38 -21.12
CA THR A 187 3.50 10.28 -22.57
C THR A 187 2.65 11.31 -23.32
N ALA A 188 1.39 11.47 -22.89
CA ALA A 188 0.48 12.42 -23.51
C ALA A 188 0.91 13.89 -23.30
N LEU A 189 1.46 14.23 -22.14
CA LEU A 189 1.90 15.58 -21.79
C LEU A 189 3.23 15.95 -22.45
N ILE A 190 4.21 15.03 -22.45
CA ILE A 190 5.50 15.24 -23.12
C ILE A 190 5.27 15.50 -24.61
N GLY A 191 4.38 14.77 -25.27
CA GLY A 191 4.02 14.98 -26.67
C GLY A 191 3.41 16.38 -26.96
N LYS A 192 2.98 17.10 -25.92
CA LYS A 192 2.45 18.48 -26.00
C LYS A 192 3.41 19.52 -25.45
N GLY A 193 4.65 19.17 -25.13
CA GLY A 193 5.63 20.09 -24.53
C GLY A 193 5.34 20.49 -23.08
N LEU A 194 4.50 19.72 -22.38
CA LEU A 194 4.13 19.97 -20.97
C LEU A 194 5.06 19.18 -20.04
N ILE A 195 5.40 19.76 -18.90
CA ILE A 195 6.19 19.12 -17.84
C ILE A 195 5.20 18.54 -16.83
N PHE A 196 5.34 17.26 -16.52
CA PHE A 196 4.59 16.55 -15.50
C PHE A 196 5.53 16.07 -14.39
N SER A 197 5.15 16.27 -13.15
CA SER A 197 5.89 15.88 -11.95
C SER A 197 4.95 15.35 -10.88
#